data_b6152f68f65a06aff6b1deda9138e39b
#
_entry.id   b6152f68f65a06aff6b1deda9138e39b
#
_cell.length_a   1.000
_cell.length_b   1.000
_cell.length_c   1.000
_cell.angle_alpha   90.00
_cell.angle_beta   90.00
_cell.angle_gamma   90.00
#
_symmetry.space_group_name_H-M   'P 1'
#
loop_
_entity.id
_entity.type
_entity.pdbx_description
1 polymer ?
#
loop_
_entity_poly.entity_id
_entity_poly.type
_entity_poly.pdbx_seq_one_letter_code
_entity_poly.pdbx_strand_id
1 'polypeptide(L)'
;NKPISKVTRDEVVKYLENLKNYSKSTIKQNYELLCMAFGQAKYENIITDNFMEGYNRVEKPKSEYKSHHRVSLTVDEQKKLVDYLNNASYKECRHKYILLLLLSTGMRIGEALVLDYDKDIDLENRQIYIRRTQTKDNNGKAIIGNTTKTNTGQRTLNMNNIIYQIIQGALQHKIDNKNHLLFCKEDRTMYVENSINSSLKRIALDLNIGIYEEENTKGKLVKKTDIHTHMLRGTFATRCAEAK
;
A
#
# COMPACT_ATOMS: atom_id res chain seq x y z
N ASN A 1 17.96 9.13 -24.54
CA ASN A 1 16.75 9.83 -24.98
C ASN A 1 16.66 9.73 -26.51
N LYS A 2 15.61 9.09 -27.03
CA LYS A 2 15.34 8.93 -28.45
C LYS A 2 14.00 9.58 -28.77
N PRO A 3 13.91 10.48 -29.78
CA PRO A 3 12.63 11.07 -30.19
C PRO A 3 11.64 10.00 -30.62
N ILE A 4 10.35 10.17 -30.33
CA ILE A 4 9.29 9.20 -30.65
C ILE A 4 9.21 8.92 -32.17
N SER A 5 9.48 9.92 -33.00
CA SER A 5 9.52 9.79 -34.46
C SER A 5 10.63 8.84 -35.00
N LYS A 6 11.60 8.49 -34.15
CA LYS A 6 12.69 7.56 -34.51
C LYS A 6 12.53 6.19 -33.84
N VAL A 7 11.52 6.00 -33.00
CA VAL A 7 11.25 4.72 -32.35
C VAL A 7 10.63 3.77 -33.35
N THR A 8 11.20 2.57 -33.50
CA THR A 8 10.70 1.55 -34.41
C THR A 8 9.73 0.59 -33.72
N ARG A 9 8.91 -0.09 -34.49
CA ARG A 9 8.01 -1.15 -34.04
C ARG A 9 8.77 -2.25 -33.29
N ASP A 10 9.92 -2.69 -33.82
CA ASP A 10 10.72 -3.76 -33.25
C ASP A 10 11.32 -3.38 -31.88
N GLU A 11 11.70 -2.12 -31.71
CA GLU A 11 12.16 -1.63 -30.40
C GLU A 11 11.05 -1.68 -29.35
N VAL A 12 9.83 -1.33 -29.73
CA VAL A 12 8.66 -1.41 -28.83
C VAL A 12 8.32 -2.86 -28.51
N VAL A 13 8.33 -3.75 -29.50
CA VAL A 13 8.12 -5.20 -29.28
C VAL A 13 9.16 -5.73 -28.30
N LYS A 14 10.46 -5.47 -28.55
CA LYS A 14 11.55 -5.91 -27.67
C LYS A 14 11.41 -5.34 -26.25
N TYR A 15 11.02 -4.07 -26.12
CA TYR A 15 10.77 -3.46 -24.81
C TYR A 15 9.64 -4.19 -24.07
N LEU A 16 8.51 -4.43 -24.74
CA LEU A 16 7.37 -5.13 -24.14
C LEU A 16 7.70 -6.59 -23.79
N GLU A 17 8.46 -7.30 -24.63
CA GLU A 17 8.93 -8.65 -24.35
C GLU A 17 9.77 -8.72 -23.05
N ASN A 18 10.63 -7.73 -22.82
CA ASN A 18 11.41 -7.62 -21.58
C ASN A 18 10.54 -7.41 -20.33
N LEU A 19 9.27 -7.05 -20.50
CA LEU A 19 8.32 -6.90 -19.38
C LEU A 19 7.59 -8.20 -19.02
N LYS A 20 7.79 -9.33 -19.69
CA LYS A 20 7.09 -10.60 -19.40
C LYS A 20 7.22 -11.05 -17.94
N ASN A 21 8.38 -10.79 -17.33
CA ASN A 21 8.64 -11.12 -15.94
C ASN A 21 7.99 -10.16 -14.91
N TYR A 22 7.25 -9.16 -15.37
CA TYR A 22 6.52 -8.23 -14.51
C TYR A 22 5.03 -8.60 -14.40
N SER A 23 4.36 -8.02 -13.39
CA SER A 23 2.94 -8.26 -13.16
C SER A 23 2.07 -7.85 -14.36
N LYS A 24 0.90 -8.50 -14.50
CA LYS A 24 -0.10 -8.12 -15.52
C LYS A 24 -0.45 -6.63 -15.49
N SER A 25 -0.52 -6.04 -14.29
CA SER A 25 -0.80 -4.61 -14.10
C SER A 25 0.33 -3.74 -14.63
N THR A 26 1.57 -4.10 -14.34
CA THR A 26 2.76 -3.36 -14.82
C THR A 26 2.83 -3.40 -16.35
N ILE A 27 2.66 -4.58 -16.95
CA ILE A 27 2.64 -4.72 -18.42
C ILE A 27 1.51 -3.86 -19.02
N LYS A 28 0.30 -3.93 -18.42
CA LYS A 28 -0.85 -3.16 -18.88
C LYS A 28 -0.56 -1.65 -18.86
N GLN A 29 -0.05 -1.13 -17.75
CA GLN A 29 0.26 0.31 -17.60
C GLN A 29 1.30 0.79 -18.63
N ASN A 30 2.38 0.01 -18.84
CA ASN A 30 3.39 0.36 -19.82
C ASN A 30 2.83 0.32 -21.25
N TYR A 31 2.01 -0.69 -21.57
CA TYR A 31 1.36 -0.80 -22.86
C TYR A 31 0.42 0.36 -23.14
N GLU A 32 -0.42 0.73 -22.16
CA GLU A 32 -1.36 1.86 -22.27
C GLU A 32 -0.61 3.18 -22.42
N LEU A 33 0.49 3.37 -21.71
CA LEU A 33 1.34 4.55 -21.86
C LEU A 33 1.91 4.68 -23.28
N LEU A 34 2.39 3.56 -23.87
CA LEU A 34 2.85 3.55 -25.25
C LEU A 34 1.72 3.86 -26.23
N CYS A 35 0.54 3.27 -26.06
CA CYS A 35 -0.63 3.58 -26.89
C CYS A 35 -0.99 5.07 -26.82
N MET A 36 -0.99 5.67 -25.64
CA MET A 36 -1.26 7.10 -25.45
C MET A 36 -0.19 7.96 -26.12
N ALA A 37 1.10 7.64 -25.90
CA ALA A 37 2.22 8.42 -26.45
C ALA A 37 2.23 8.41 -27.99
N PHE A 38 2.08 7.22 -28.60
CA PHE A 38 2.03 7.10 -30.06
C PHE A 38 0.75 7.67 -30.66
N GLY A 39 -0.39 7.55 -29.95
CA GLY A 39 -1.65 8.19 -30.36
C GLY A 39 -1.54 9.71 -30.36
N GLN A 40 -0.94 10.30 -29.33
CA GLN A 40 -0.70 11.75 -29.26
C GLN A 40 0.28 12.22 -30.35
N ALA A 41 1.37 11.50 -30.56
CA ALA A 41 2.35 11.83 -31.60
C ALA A 41 1.75 11.82 -33.01
N LYS A 42 0.83 10.88 -33.29
CA LYS A 42 0.09 10.85 -34.55
C LYS A 42 -0.89 12.02 -34.66
N TYR A 43 -1.64 12.31 -33.59
CA TYR A 43 -2.56 13.44 -33.55
C TYR A 43 -1.84 14.78 -33.81
N GLU A 44 -0.63 14.94 -33.26
CA GLU A 44 0.20 16.13 -33.45
C GLU A 44 1.01 16.12 -34.77
N ASN A 45 0.82 15.13 -35.65
CA ASN A 45 1.55 14.94 -36.91
C ASN A 45 3.08 14.81 -36.75
N ILE A 46 3.56 14.37 -35.59
CA ILE A 46 4.99 14.06 -35.33
C ILE A 46 5.38 12.73 -36.00
N ILE A 47 4.42 11.82 -36.14
CA ILE A 47 4.53 10.56 -36.86
C ILE A 47 3.34 10.42 -37.81
N THR A 48 3.55 9.73 -38.95
CA THR A 48 2.48 9.44 -39.92
C THR A 48 1.71 8.18 -39.58
N ASP A 49 2.43 7.15 -39.14
CA ASP A 49 1.89 5.84 -38.85
C ASP A 49 2.02 5.49 -37.35
N ASN A 50 0.97 4.85 -36.83
CA ASN A 50 0.95 4.39 -35.45
C ASN A 50 0.78 2.86 -35.39
N PHE A 51 1.86 2.16 -35.13
CA PHE A 51 1.86 0.69 -34.98
C PHE A 51 1.32 0.19 -33.63
N MET A 52 0.87 1.09 -32.75
CA MET A 52 0.15 0.74 -31.52
C MET A 52 -1.37 0.69 -31.69
N GLU A 53 -1.90 1.02 -32.89
CA GLU A 53 -3.33 1.02 -33.22
C GLU A 53 -3.63 0.12 -34.43
N GLY A 54 -4.96 -0.15 -34.65
CA GLY A 54 -5.45 -0.90 -35.81
C GLY A 54 -5.29 -2.41 -35.65
N TYR A 55 -5.56 -3.12 -36.79
CA TYR A 55 -5.57 -4.59 -36.85
C TYR A 55 -4.18 -5.20 -36.61
N ASN A 56 -3.14 -4.59 -37.17
CA ASN A 56 -1.74 -5.05 -37.05
C ASN A 56 -0.98 -4.39 -35.89
N ARG A 57 -1.68 -3.92 -34.87
CA ARG A 57 -1.04 -3.30 -33.70
C ARG A 57 -0.06 -4.23 -33.01
N VAL A 58 0.92 -3.65 -32.35
CA VAL A 58 1.79 -4.39 -31.43
C VAL A 58 0.95 -4.97 -30.30
N GLU A 59 1.05 -6.27 -30.08
CA GLU A 59 0.29 -6.94 -29.04
C GLU A 59 0.94 -6.79 -27.65
N LYS A 60 0.07 -6.78 -26.65
CA LYS A 60 0.51 -6.80 -25.24
C LYS A 60 0.96 -8.21 -24.87
N PRO A 61 2.20 -8.40 -24.37
CA PRO A 61 2.69 -9.71 -23.97
C PRO A 61 1.94 -10.27 -22.77
N LYS A 62 1.89 -11.59 -22.66
CA LYS A 62 1.36 -12.27 -21.46
C LYS A 62 2.40 -12.21 -20.34
N SER A 63 1.92 -11.96 -19.12
CA SER A 63 2.78 -11.98 -17.92
C SER A 63 3.13 -13.42 -17.55
N GLU A 64 4.40 -13.67 -17.33
CA GLU A 64 4.97 -14.92 -16.78
C GLU A 64 5.23 -14.79 -15.26
N TYR A 65 4.99 -13.59 -14.69
CA TYR A 65 5.21 -13.31 -13.28
C TYR A 65 4.30 -14.15 -12.38
N LYS A 66 4.91 -14.91 -11.50
CA LYS A 66 4.22 -15.64 -10.42
C LYS A 66 4.13 -14.75 -9.20
N SER A 67 2.92 -14.33 -8.84
CA SER A 67 2.68 -13.53 -7.64
C SER A 67 2.68 -14.41 -6.40
N HIS A 68 3.41 -14.00 -5.37
CA HIS A 68 3.34 -14.57 -4.03
C HIS A 68 2.31 -13.84 -3.13
N HIS A 69 1.64 -12.80 -3.67
CA HIS A 69 0.73 -11.98 -2.87
C HIS A 69 -0.55 -12.73 -2.54
N ARG A 70 -0.81 -12.87 -1.25
CA ARG A 70 -2.07 -13.32 -0.68
C ARG A 70 -2.93 -12.11 -0.32
N VAL A 71 -4.25 -12.31 -0.29
CA VAL A 71 -5.22 -11.25 0.05
C VAL A 71 -5.29 -11.03 1.55
N SER A 72 -5.13 -12.09 2.36
CA SER A 72 -5.28 -12.10 3.81
C SER A 72 -4.31 -13.05 4.49
N LEU A 73 -4.09 -12.83 5.77
CA LEU A 73 -3.40 -13.77 6.66
C LEU A 73 -4.31 -14.98 6.94
N THR A 74 -3.71 -16.12 7.20
CA THR A 74 -4.43 -17.25 7.81
C THR A 74 -4.82 -16.90 9.26
N VAL A 75 -5.72 -17.69 9.87
CA VAL A 75 -6.13 -17.48 11.27
C VAL A 75 -4.92 -17.59 12.22
N ASP A 76 -4.07 -18.60 12.00
CA ASP A 76 -2.88 -18.82 12.83
C ASP A 76 -1.85 -17.70 12.67
N GLU A 77 -1.62 -17.23 11.45
CA GLU A 77 -0.70 -16.10 11.21
C GLU A 77 -1.20 -14.81 11.84
N GLN A 78 -2.51 -14.54 11.72
CA GLN A 78 -3.13 -13.41 12.39
C GLN A 78 -2.98 -13.49 13.90
N LYS A 79 -3.23 -14.67 14.50
CA LYS A 79 -3.07 -14.91 15.93
C LYS A 79 -1.64 -14.66 16.37
N LYS A 80 -0.64 -15.24 15.70
CA LYS A 80 0.78 -15.01 16.00
C LYS A 80 1.13 -13.51 15.97
N LEU A 81 0.65 -12.79 14.96
CA LEU A 81 0.92 -11.35 14.84
C LEU A 81 0.26 -10.56 15.96
N VAL A 82 -1.01 -10.84 16.28
CA VAL A 82 -1.75 -10.16 17.35
C VAL A 82 -1.13 -10.44 18.71
N ASP A 83 -0.78 -11.70 19.00
CA ASP A 83 -0.12 -12.10 20.26
C ASP A 83 1.22 -11.39 20.42
N TYR A 84 2.05 -11.32 19.36
CA TYR A 84 3.28 -10.55 19.38
C TYR A 84 3.03 -9.07 19.67
N LEU A 85 2.12 -8.43 18.95
CA LEU A 85 1.83 -7.01 19.09
C LEU A 85 1.25 -6.67 20.49
N ASN A 86 0.45 -7.55 21.08
CA ASN A 86 -0.08 -7.34 22.43
C ASN A 86 1.00 -7.47 23.49
N ASN A 87 1.91 -8.43 23.38
CA ASN A 87 2.96 -8.69 24.35
C ASN A 87 4.18 -7.75 24.23
N ALA A 88 4.48 -7.24 23.03
CA ALA A 88 5.58 -6.32 22.83
C ALA A 88 5.35 -5.00 23.57
N SER A 89 6.36 -4.48 24.25
CA SER A 89 6.34 -3.11 24.78
C SER A 89 6.34 -2.09 23.64
N TYR A 90 5.88 -0.87 23.91
CA TYR A 90 5.95 0.21 22.91
C TYR A 90 7.37 0.53 22.45
N LYS A 91 8.36 0.36 23.34
CA LYS A 91 9.77 0.55 23.01
C LYS A 91 10.28 -0.49 22.01
N GLU A 92 9.87 -1.74 22.12
CA GLU A 92 10.22 -2.83 21.21
C GLU A 92 9.50 -2.71 19.86
N CYS A 93 8.23 -2.32 19.87
CA CYS A 93 7.42 -2.16 18.67
C CYS A 93 6.63 -0.84 18.66
N ARG A 94 7.26 0.23 18.21
CA ARG A 94 6.62 1.56 18.13
C ARG A 94 5.41 1.63 17.22
N HIS A 95 5.32 0.70 16.27
CA HIS A 95 4.20 0.61 15.33
C HIS A 95 3.08 -0.31 15.81
N LYS A 96 3.14 -0.85 17.05
CA LYS A 96 2.16 -1.83 17.52
C LYS A 96 0.72 -1.33 17.42
N TYR A 97 0.43 -0.11 17.89
CA TYR A 97 -0.93 0.39 17.91
C TYR A 97 -1.49 0.69 16.52
N ILE A 98 -0.66 1.19 15.59
CA ILE A 98 -1.13 1.39 14.21
C ILE A 98 -1.38 0.04 13.52
N LEU A 99 -0.54 -0.97 13.73
CA LEU A 99 -0.74 -2.31 13.16
C LEU A 99 -1.98 -3.00 13.74
N LEU A 100 -2.19 -2.92 15.07
CA LEU A 100 -3.40 -3.41 15.72
C LEU A 100 -4.65 -2.69 15.22
N LEU A 101 -4.60 -1.36 15.05
CA LEU A 101 -5.71 -0.57 14.54
C LEU A 101 -6.08 -0.98 13.11
N LEU A 102 -5.09 -1.19 12.23
CA LEU A 102 -5.33 -1.66 10.86
C LEU A 102 -6.02 -3.03 10.83
N LEU A 103 -5.55 -3.97 11.68
CA LEU A 103 -6.16 -5.30 11.79
C LEU A 103 -7.59 -5.27 12.34
N SER A 104 -7.87 -4.36 13.28
CA SER A 104 -9.16 -4.31 13.98
C SER A 104 -10.22 -3.48 13.26
N THR A 105 -9.84 -2.61 12.32
CA THR A 105 -10.76 -1.68 11.64
C THR A 105 -10.81 -1.86 10.14
N GLY A 106 -9.80 -2.49 9.55
CA GLY A 106 -9.66 -2.59 8.11
C GLY A 106 -9.48 -1.23 7.41
N MET A 107 -9.14 -0.15 8.11
CA MET A 107 -8.86 1.15 7.46
C MET A 107 -7.63 1.08 6.58
N ARG A 108 -7.51 2.01 5.63
CA ARG A 108 -6.30 2.11 4.81
C ARG A 108 -5.14 2.68 5.63
N ILE A 109 -3.92 2.24 5.36
CA ILE A 109 -2.73 2.77 6.06
C ILE A 109 -2.63 4.29 5.94
N GLY A 110 -2.89 4.87 4.76
CA GLY A 110 -2.85 6.31 4.56
C GLY A 110 -3.89 7.07 5.39
N GLU A 111 -5.04 6.47 5.72
CA GLU A 111 -6.05 7.02 6.63
C GLU A 111 -5.54 7.00 8.07
N ALA A 112 -4.99 5.87 8.53
CA ALA A 112 -4.45 5.72 9.88
C ALA A 112 -3.27 6.68 10.16
N LEU A 113 -2.40 6.90 9.17
CA LEU A 113 -1.21 7.77 9.30
C LEU A 113 -1.54 9.25 9.49
N VAL A 114 -2.76 9.68 9.19
CA VAL A 114 -3.19 11.10 9.29
C VAL A 114 -4.33 11.32 10.28
N LEU A 115 -4.63 10.33 11.14
CA LEU A 115 -5.60 10.51 12.21
C LEU A 115 -5.16 11.62 13.16
N ASP A 116 -6.03 12.59 13.35
CA ASP A 116 -5.86 13.71 14.28
C ASP A 116 -6.43 13.30 15.64
N TYR A 117 -5.57 13.30 16.67
CA TYR A 117 -6.00 12.82 17.99
C TYR A 117 -6.99 13.74 18.69
N ASP A 118 -7.12 15.02 18.27
CA ASP A 118 -8.09 15.96 18.84
C ASP A 118 -9.41 15.97 18.08
N LYS A 119 -9.37 15.77 16.75
CA LYS A 119 -10.54 15.98 15.89
C LYS A 119 -11.15 14.69 15.36
N ASP A 120 -10.34 13.63 15.21
CA ASP A 120 -10.79 12.39 14.57
C ASP A 120 -11.07 11.28 15.58
N ILE A 121 -10.76 11.48 16.87
CA ILE A 121 -10.96 10.51 17.95
C ILE A 121 -11.95 11.05 18.96
N ASP A 122 -13.10 10.41 19.05
CA ASP A 122 -14.14 10.69 20.04
C ASP A 122 -14.25 9.49 20.99
N LEU A 123 -13.61 9.61 22.16
CA LEU A 123 -13.62 8.55 23.16
C LEU A 123 -14.96 8.46 23.90
N GLU A 124 -15.67 9.57 24.04
CA GLU A 124 -16.96 9.62 24.76
C GLU A 124 -18.02 8.86 23.96
N ASN A 125 -18.15 9.16 22.65
CA ASN A 125 -19.09 8.50 21.77
C ASN A 125 -18.51 7.23 21.11
N ARG A 126 -17.28 6.87 21.43
CA ARG A 126 -16.56 5.72 20.87
C ARG A 126 -16.55 5.70 19.33
N GLN A 127 -16.12 6.81 18.74
CA GLN A 127 -16.10 6.98 17.27
C GLN A 127 -14.72 7.41 16.76
N ILE A 128 -14.38 6.94 15.57
CA ILE A 128 -13.22 7.39 14.79
C ILE A 128 -13.75 7.98 13.49
N TYR A 129 -13.43 9.25 13.24
CA TYR A 129 -13.82 9.94 12.00
C TYR A 129 -12.70 9.83 10.96
N ILE A 130 -12.98 9.19 9.85
CA ILE A 130 -12.04 9.09 8.73
C ILE A 130 -12.39 10.18 7.73
N ARG A 131 -11.56 11.22 7.64
CA ARG A 131 -11.80 12.43 6.83
C ARG A 131 -10.67 12.71 5.85
N ARG A 132 -9.47 12.18 6.10
CA ARG A 132 -8.24 12.52 5.39
C ARG A 132 -7.45 11.25 5.08
N THR A 133 -6.51 11.37 4.15
CA THR A 133 -5.56 10.31 3.85
C THR A 133 -4.20 10.90 3.52
N GLN A 134 -3.14 10.14 3.77
CA GLN A 134 -1.81 10.51 3.31
C GLN A 134 -1.74 10.38 1.78
N THR A 135 -1.25 11.43 1.14
CA THR A 135 -0.97 11.48 -0.31
C THR A 135 0.47 11.95 -0.54
N LYS A 136 0.84 12.09 -1.80
CA LYS A 136 2.14 12.67 -2.18
C LYS A 136 1.92 13.96 -2.94
N ASP A 137 2.77 14.95 -2.68
CA ASP A 137 2.87 16.16 -3.50
C ASP A 137 3.58 15.88 -4.84
N ASN A 138 3.71 16.90 -5.67
CA ASN A 138 4.38 16.82 -6.99
C ASN A 138 5.86 16.41 -6.89
N ASN A 139 6.49 16.57 -5.72
CA ASN A 139 7.87 16.17 -5.45
C ASN A 139 7.97 14.78 -4.81
N GLY A 140 6.85 14.07 -4.66
CA GLY A 140 6.79 12.75 -4.03
C GLY A 140 6.85 12.76 -2.50
N LYS A 141 6.82 13.93 -1.85
CA LYS A 141 6.80 14.06 -0.40
C LYS A 141 5.42 13.74 0.15
N ALA A 142 5.38 13.01 1.26
CA ALA A 142 4.12 12.68 1.93
C ALA A 142 3.47 13.95 2.51
N ILE A 143 2.19 14.14 2.22
CA ILE A 143 1.35 15.24 2.72
C ILE A 143 0.00 14.71 3.19
N ILE A 144 -0.70 15.51 4.01
CA ILE A 144 -2.07 15.24 4.40
C ILE A 144 -2.97 15.73 3.26
N GLY A 145 -3.69 14.82 2.63
CA GLY A 145 -4.66 15.13 1.59
C GLY A 145 -6.09 14.85 2.07
N ASN A 146 -7.06 15.47 1.41
CA ASN A 146 -8.47 15.15 1.62
C ASN A 146 -8.77 13.76 1.04
N THR A 147 -9.55 12.94 1.75
CA THR A 147 -9.85 11.56 1.35
C THR A 147 -10.60 11.44 0.04
N THR A 148 -11.09 12.53 -0.54
CA THR A 148 -12.16 12.43 -1.50
C THR A 148 -11.93 13.17 -2.80
N LYS A 149 -11.72 12.36 -3.85
CA LYS A 149 -12.33 12.64 -5.15
C LYS A 149 -13.83 12.24 -5.18
N THR A 150 -14.36 11.59 -4.11
CA THR A 150 -15.76 11.15 -4.00
C THR A 150 -16.24 11.20 -2.56
N ASN A 151 -17.51 11.56 -2.31
CA ASN A 151 -18.16 11.62 -0.98
C ASN A 151 -18.11 10.29 -0.19
N THR A 152 -17.79 9.18 -0.83
CA THR A 152 -17.68 7.83 -0.23
C THR A 152 -16.40 7.61 0.60
N GLY A 153 -15.47 8.56 0.63
CA GLY A 153 -14.21 8.42 1.39
C GLY A 153 -14.33 8.80 2.87
N GLN A 154 -15.27 9.69 3.21
CA GLN A 154 -15.50 10.07 4.60
C GLN A 154 -16.47 9.07 5.26
N ARG A 155 -16.09 8.58 6.43
CA ARG A 155 -16.90 7.64 7.20
C ARG A 155 -16.54 7.67 8.67
N THR A 156 -17.49 7.25 9.49
CA THR A 156 -17.29 7.05 10.93
C THR A 156 -17.17 5.56 11.23
N LEU A 157 -16.21 5.19 12.06
CA LEU A 157 -16.04 3.84 12.59
C LEU A 157 -16.41 3.86 14.08
N ASN A 158 -17.27 2.92 14.50
CA ASN A 158 -17.56 2.72 15.92
C ASN A 158 -16.45 1.91 16.57
N MET A 159 -16.03 2.30 17.77
CA MET A 159 -15.04 1.57 18.56
C MET A 159 -15.73 0.51 19.41
N ASN A 160 -15.48 -0.76 19.14
CA ASN A 160 -15.69 -1.81 20.12
C ASN A 160 -14.62 -1.73 21.23
N ASN A 161 -14.72 -2.56 22.25
CA ASN A 161 -13.79 -2.52 23.40
C ASN A 161 -12.32 -2.71 22.97
N ILE A 162 -12.05 -3.55 21.97
CA ILE A 162 -10.68 -3.79 21.46
C ILE A 162 -10.12 -2.53 20.81
N ILE A 163 -10.87 -1.92 19.89
CA ILE A 163 -10.46 -0.68 19.20
C ILE A 163 -10.26 0.45 20.21
N TYR A 164 -11.17 0.56 21.20
CA TYR A 164 -11.08 1.56 22.26
C TYR A 164 -9.77 1.43 23.07
N GLN A 165 -9.41 0.22 23.49
CA GLN A 165 -8.16 -0.04 24.20
C GLN A 165 -6.92 0.27 23.33
N ILE A 166 -6.96 -0.07 22.04
CA ILE A 166 -5.88 0.26 21.09
C ILE A 166 -5.70 1.77 21.00
N ILE A 167 -6.78 2.53 20.85
CA ILE A 167 -6.75 4.00 20.78
C ILE A 167 -6.26 4.61 22.09
N GLN A 168 -6.74 4.13 23.24
CA GLN A 168 -6.25 4.59 24.55
C GLN A 168 -4.75 4.35 24.70
N GLY A 169 -4.26 3.17 24.34
CA GLY A 169 -2.84 2.86 24.36
C GLY A 169 -2.03 3.75 23.40
N ALA A 170 -2.54 4.02 22.20
CA ALA A 170 -1.91 4.94 21.27
C ALA A 170 -1.82 6.37 21.84
N LEU A 171 -2.89 6.86 22.47
CA LEU A 171 -2.95 8.20 23.08
C LEU A 171 -1.96 8.36 24.25
N GLN A 172 -1.71 7.31 25.03
CA GLN A 172 -0.70 7.32 26.10
C GLN A 172 0.72 7.53 25.57
N HIS A 173 0.97 7.17 24.31
CA HIS A 173 2.28 7.29 23.65
C HIS A 173 2.31 8.36 22.55
N LYS A 174 1.26 9.18 22.45
CA LYS A 174 1.23 10.28 21.48
C LYS A 174 2.35 11.28 21.75
N ILE A 175 2.87 11.85 20.69
CA ILE A 175 3.85 12.94 20.74
C ILE A 175 3.16 14.19 20.19
N ASP A 176 3.19 15.29 20.94
CA ASP A 176 2.63 16.54 20.46
C ASP A 176 3.33 17.00 19.19
N ASN A 177 2.56 17.26 18.16
CA ASN A 177 3.07 17.61 16.86
C ASN A 177 2.16 18.63 16.16
N LYS A 178 2.72 19.36 15.20
CA LYS A 178 2.03 20.45 14.48
C LYS A 178 0.69 20.05 13.85
N ASN A 179 0.56 18.81 13.43
CA ASN A 179 -0.62 18.31 12.71
C ASN A 179 -1.55 17.47 13.58
N HIS A 180 -1.28 17.39 14.89
CA HIS A 180 -2.04 16.60 15.87
C HIS A 180 -2.17 15.12 15.48
N LEU A 181 -1.17 14.58 14.78
CA LEU A 181 -1.18 13.18 14.33
C LEU A 181 -1.08 12.23 15.51
N LEU A 182 -2.00 11.26 15.59
CA LEU A 182 -1.97 10.20 16.60
C LEU A 182 -0.70 9.35 16.48
N PHE A 183 -0.21 9.15 15.27
CA PHE A 183 0.99 8.38 14.97
C PHE A 183 2.01 9.26 14.26
N CYS A 184 3.08 9.61 14.93
CA CYS A 184 4.20 10.34 14.35
C CYS A 184 5.54 9.82 14.86
N LYS A 185 6.64 10.21 14.20
CA LYS A 185 7.98 9.87 14.61
C LYS A 185 8.42 10.71 15.82
N GLU A 186 9.53 10.34 16.47
CA GLU A 186 10.12 11.10 17.57
C GLU A 186 10.52 12.53 17.19
N ASP A 187 10.93 12.73 15.93
CA ASP A 187 11.20 14.03 15.36
C ASP A 187 9.94 14.85 15.03
N ARG A 188 8.76 14.37 15.44
CA ARG A 188 7.44 14.95 15.21
C ARG A 188 7.02 14.99 13.73
N THR A 189 7.73 14.32 12.86
CA THR A 189 7.37 14.18 11.45
C THR A 189 6.40 13.01 11.25
N MET A 190 5.67 13.08 10.14
CA MET A 190 4.70 12.06 9.75
C MET A 190 5.42 10.75 9.37
N TYR A 191 4.88 9.62 9.82
CA TYR A 191 5.27 8.32 9.26
C TYR A 191 4.87 8.22 7.79
N VAL A 192 5.58 7.41 7.04
CA VAL A 192 5.23 7.02 5.67
C VAL A 192 4.92 5.53 5.61
N GLU A 193 4.06 5.12 4.69
CA GLU A 193 3.64 3.72 4.55
C GLU A 193 4.83 2.75 4.48
N ASN A 194 5.89 3.11 3.75
CA ASN A 194 7.07 2.26 3.62
C ASN A 194 7.75 1.95 4.95
N SER A 195 7.76 2.88 5.91
CA SER A 195 8.34 2.64 7.24
C SER A 195 7.52 1.62 8.04
N ILE A 196 6.20 1.70 7.95
CA ILE A 196 5.30 0.75 8.60
C ILE A 196 5.41 -0.64 7.94
N ASN A 197 5.43 -0.69 6.61
CA ASN A 197 5.63 -1.94 5.87
C ASN A 197 6.98 -2.61 6.19
N SER A 198 8.06 -1.84 6.31
CA SER A 198 9.38 -2.38 6.68
C SER A 198 9.38 -2.98 8.09
N SER A 199 8.73 -2.31 9.06
CA SER A 199 8.57 -2.84 10.41
C SER A 199 7.72 -4.10 10.43
N LEU A 200 6.58 -4.09 9.73
CA LEU A 200 5.69 -5.26 9.63
C LEU A 200 6.41 -6.47 9.01
N LYS A 201 7.18 -6.26 7.93
CA LYS A 201 7.96 -7.32 7.28
C LYS A 201 9.01 -7.93 8.21
N ARG A 202 9.71 -7.10 9.00
CA ARG A 202 10.67 -7.59 9.99
C ARG A 202 9.99 -8.48 11.02
N ILE A 203 8.87 -8.03 11.60
CA ILE A 203 8.08 -8.81 12.56
C ILE A 203 7.62 -10.13 11.92
N ALA A 204 7.15 -10.10 10.68
CA ALA A 204 6.68 -11.29 9.98
C ALA A 204 7.80 -12.29 9.69
N LEU A 205 9.01 -11.83 9.39
CA LEU A 205 10.17 -12.71 9.24
C LEU A 205 10.51 -13.42 10.56
N ASP A 206 10.49 -12.68 11.68
CA ASP A 206 10.74 -13.24 13.01
C ASP A 206 9.67 -14.26 13.43
N LEU A 207 8.41 -14.03 13.05
CA LEU A 207 7.27 -14.91 13.34
C LEU A 207 7.03 -16.01 12.30
N ASN A 208 7.82 -16.08 11.23
CA ASN A 208 7.66 -16.96 10.08
C ASN A 208 6.26 -16.82 9.42
N ILE A 209 5.79 -15.59 9.19
CA ILE A 209 4.52 -15.28 8.54
C ILE A 209 4.77 -15.00 7.05
N GLY A 210 4.07 -15.73 6.16
CA GLY A 210 4.10 -15.51 4.71
C GLY A 210 5.48 -15.63 4.09
N ILE A 211 6.29 -16.56 4.56
CA ILE A 211 7.68 -16.70 4.16
C ILE A 211 7.79 -17.42 2.82
N TYR A 212 8.66 -16.89 1.96
CA TYR A 212 9.12 -17.52 0.73
C TYR A 212 10.61 -17.23 0.52
N GLU A 213 11.25 -18.00 -0.34
CA GLU A 213 12.64 -17.79 -0.73
C GLU A 213 12.72 -17.22 -2.14
N GLU A 214 13.58 -16.26 -2.32
CA GLU A 214 13.82 -15.62 -3.62
C GLU A 214 15.33 -15.39 -3.81
N GLU A 215 15.80 -15.62 -5.02
CA GLU A 215 17.20 -15.37 -5.37
C GLU A 215 17.44 -13.86 -5.51
N ASN A 216 18.45 -13.33 -4.82
CA ASN A 216 18.84 -11.94 -4.93
C ASN A 216 19.72 -11.70 -6.17
N THR A 217 20.04 -10.44 -6.45
CA THR A 217 20.88 -10.04 -7.60
C THR A 217 22.29 -10.64 -7.62
N LYS A 218 22.71 -11.30 -6.53
CA LYS A 218 24.00 -11.99 -6.39
C LYS A 218 23.88 -13.52 -6.45
N GLY A 219 22.73 -14.05 -6.86
CA GLY A 219 22.47 -15.48 -6.93
C GLY A 219 22.28 -16.19 -5.58
N LYS A 220 22.08 -15.44 -4.47
CA LYS A 220 21.88 -16.02 -3.14
C LYS A 220 20.39 -16.07 -2.80
N LEU A 221 19.90 -17.22 -2.34
CA LEU A 221 18.56 -17.37 -1.77
C LEU A 221 18.44 -16.57 -0.48
N VAL A 222 17.42 -15.72 -0.43
CA VAL A 222 17.07 -14.91 0.75
C VAL A 222 15.62 -15.15 1.13
N LYS A 223 15.36 -15.26 2.43
CA LYS A 223 13.99 -15.33 2.95
C LYS A 223 13.33 -13.95 2.85
N LYS A 224 12.14 -13.95 2.28
CA LYS A 224 11.26 -12.80 2.19
C LYS A 224 9.88 -13.13 2.75
N THR A 225 9.07 -12.11 2.94
CA THR A 225 7.66 -12.27 3.33
C THR A 225 6.77 -11.48 2.39
N ASP A 226 5.60 -12.03 2.09
CA ASP A 226 4.58 -11.39 1.26
C ASP A 226 3.72 -10.38 2.04
N ILE A 227 3.89 -10.28 3.36
CA ILE A 227 3.07 -9.41 4.21
C ILE A 227 3.25 -7.92 3.89
N HIS A 228 2.16 -7.20 3.90
CA HIS A 228 2.12 -5.74 3.75
C HIS A 228 0.86 -5.18 4.40
N THR A 229 0.83 -3.86 4.67
CA THR A 229 -0.26 -3.22 5.41
C THR A 229 -1.63 -3.39 4.76
N HIS A 230 -1.70 -3.42 3.42
CA HIS A 230 -2.98 -3.65 2.73
C HIS A 230 -3.54 -5.07 2.97
N MET A 231 -2.67 -6.07 3.19
CA MET A 231 -3.07 -7.42 3.56
C MET A 231 -3.79 -7.44 4.93
N LEU A 232 -3.41 -6.57 5.88
CA LEU A 232 -4.10 -6.45 7.17
C LEU A 232 -5.57 -6.04 6.98
N ARG A 233 -5.83 -5.13 6.04
CA ARG A 233 -7.20 -4.77 5.64
C ARG A 233 -7.93 -5.93 4.96
N GLY A 234 -7.26 -6.66 4.08
CA GLY A 234 -7.80 -7.88 3.47
C GLY A 234 -8.16 -8.93 4.54
N THR A 235 -7.29 -9.11 5.54
CA THR A 235 -7.52 -9.99 6.69
C THR A 235 -8.78 -9.59 7.45
N PHE A 236 -8.93 -8.31 7.80
CA PHE A 236 -10.15 -7.81 8.45
C PHE A 236 -11.41 -8.12 7.63
N ALA A 237 -11.39 -7.82 6.33
CA ALA A 237 -12.53 -8.08 5.44
C ALA A 237 -12.88 -9.58 5.37
N THR A 238 -11.86 -10.44 5.27
CA THR A 238 -12.04 -11.90 5.26
C THR A 238 -12.67 -12.39 6.56
N ARG A 239 -12.18 -11.95 7.74
CA ARG A 239 -12.77 -12.34 9.05
C ARG A 239 -14.20 -11.85 9.21
N CYS A 240 -14.53 -10.64 8.74
CA CYS A 240 -15.91 -10.14 8.73
C CYS A 240 -16.83 -10.98 7.83
N ALA A 241 -16.32 -11.50 6.72
CA ALA A 241 -17.11 -12.36 5.84
C ALA A 241 -17.31 -13.77 6.42
N GLU A 242 -16.31 -14.31 7.12
CA GLU A 242 -16.38 -15.62 7.80
C GLU A 242 -17.27 -15.62 9.06
N ALA A 243 -17.49 -14.45 9.68
CA ALA A 243 -18.31 -14.30 10.88
C ALA A 243 -19.83 -14.16 10.59
N LYS A 244 -20.25 -14.17 9.31
CA LYS A 244 -21.65 -14.16 8.89
C LYS A 244 -22.20 -15.57 8.74
#